data_0a5f1dff66be26c3452f409d7f5afb4e
#
_entry.id   0a5f1dff66be26c3452f409d7f5afb4e
#
_cell.length_a   1.000
_cell.length_b   1.000
_cell.length_c   1.000
_cell.angle_alpha   90.00
_cell.angle_beta   90.00
_cell.angle_gamma   90.00
#
_symmetry.space_group_name_H-M   'P 1'
#
loop_
_entity.id
_entity.type
_entity.pdbx_description
1 polymer ?
#
loop_
_entity_poly.entity_id
_entity_poly.type
_entity_poly.pdbx_seq_one_letter_code
_entity_poly.pdbx_strand_id
1 'polypeptide(L)'
;MISKTIGRPKIGAEVDPALLRKIRKEKGFKQIEVAAYIGYTPARVTQFEAGHPGGVPFDALKKIGELFEVDYKMFIIDGEI
;
A
#
# COMPACT_ATOMS: atom_id res chain seq x y z
N MET A 1 0.39 -19.81 -22.37
CA MET A 1 0.46 -19.77 -21.82
C MET A 1 0.60 -19.37 -21.03
N ILE A 2 0.49 -19.38 -20.56
CA ILE A 2 0.53 -19.18 -19.83
C ILE A 2 1.03 -18.83 -19.04
N SER A 3 1.20 -18.72 -18.75
CA SER A 3 1.65 -18.69 -17.92
C SER A 3 2.01 -17.92 -17.16
N LYS A 4 2.10 -17.24 -17.02
CA LYS A 4 2.36 -16.55 -16.26
C LYS A 4 1.77 -16.63 -15.25
N THR A 5 1.13 -16.94 -15.11
CA THR A 5 0.36 -17.01 -14.19
C THR A 5 0.66 -17.86 -13.32
N ILE A 6 1.40 -18.50 -13.46
CA ILE A 6 1.63 -19.34 -12.67
C ILE A 6 2.08 -18.92 -11.52
N GLY A 7 2.53 -17.96 -11.30
CA GLY A 7 3.02 -17.57 -10.17
C GLY A 7 2.15 -17.59 -9.06
N ARG A 8 2.47 -17.28 -7.89
CA ARG A 8 1.60 -17.24 -6.86
C ARG A 8 0.77 -16.08 -6.94
N PRO A 9 -0.44 -16.12 -6.47
CA PRO A 9 -1.33 -14.99 -6.48
C PRO A 9 -0.77 -13.89 -5.61
N LYS A 10 -1.04 -12.67 -5.98
CA LYS A 10 -0.63 -11.56 -5.17
C LYS A 10 -1.56 -11.42 -4.00
N ILE A 11 -1.00 -11.17 -2.84
CA ILE A 11 -1.79 -10.96 -1.67
C ILE A 11 -2.26 -9.54 -1.60
N GLY A 12 -1.61 -8.64 -2.25
CA GLY A 12 -1.98 -7.24 -2.21
C GLY A 12 -1.65 -6.56 -3.51
N ALA A 13 -1.82 -5.26 -3.53
CA ALA A 13 -1.57 -4.46 -4.70
C ALA A 13 -0.16 -3.91 -4.66
N GLU A 14 0.43 -3.79 -5.83
CA GLU A 14 1.71 -3.12 -5.95
C GLU A 14 1.43 -1.63 -5.96
N VAL A 15 2.03 -0.90 -5.04
CA VAL A 15 1.77 0.52 -4.91
C VAL A 15 3.02 1.34 -5.16
N ASP A 16 2.81 2.60 -5.47
CA ASP A 16 3.92 3.56 -5.58
C ASP A 16 4.31 3.97 -4.17
N PRO A 17 5.44 3.49 -3.67
CA PRO A 17 5.80 3.75 -2.28
C PRO A 17 6.09 5.22 -2.01
N ALA A 18 6.64 5.91 -2.98
CA ALA A 18 6.94 7.33 -2.79
C ALA A 18 5.66 8.15 -2.68
N LEU A 19 4.65 7.80 -3.48
CA LEU A 19 3.38 8.49 -3.40
C LEU A 19 2.69 8.22 -2.08
N LEU A 20 2.72 6.98 -1.62
CA LEU A 20 2.12 6.63 -0.35
C LEU A 20 2.71 7.47 0.78
N ARG A 21 4.02 7.57 0.81
CA ARG A 21 4.69 8.37 1.83
C ARG A 21 4.37 9.85 1.68
N LYS A 22 4.34 10.34 0.45
CA LYS A 22 4.06 11.74 0.20
C LYS A 22 2.69 12.14 0.71
N ILE A 23 1.68 11.35 0.37
CA ILE A 23 0.31 11.66 0.80
C ILE A 23 0.19 11.55 2.31
N ARG A 24 0.84 10.55 2.91
CA ARG A 24 0.81 10.43 4.36
C ARG A 24 1.33 11.71 5.01
N LYS A 25 2.45 12.21 4.52
CA LYS A 25 3.04 13.41 5.10
C LYS A 25 2.19 14.64 4.85
N GLU A 26 1.61 14.73 3.66
CA GLU A 26 0.74 15.85 3.35
C GLU A 26 -0.48 15.89 4.26
N LYS A 27 -0.97 14.71 4.63
CA LYS A 27 -2.12 14.64 5.52
C LYS A 27 -1.74 14.76 6.98
N GLY A 28 -0.44 14.79 7.28
CA GLY A 28 0.03 15.03 8.64
C GLY A 28 0.07 13.80 9.53
N PHE A 29 0.09 12.61 8.94
CA PHE A 29 0.10 11.39 9.75
C PHE A 29 1.51 10.85 9.93
N LYS A 30 1.75 10.29 11.12
CA LYS A 30 2.97 9.55 11.38
C LYS A 30 2.76 8.09 11.02
N GLN A 31 3.84 7.39 10.75
CA GLN A 31 3.73 5.97 10.42
C GLN A 31 3.04 5.18 11.52
N ILE A 32 3.31 5.52 12.77
CA ILE A 32 2.69 4.80 13.87
C ILE A 32 1.18 5.02 13.91
N GLU A 33 0.73 6.20 13.51
CA GLU A 33 -0.70 6.49 13.47
C GLU A 33 -1.38 5.69 12.36
N VAL A 34 -0.72 5.61 11.21
CA VAL A 34 -1.26 4.82 10.12
C VAL A 34 -1.31 3.35 10.51
N ALA A 35 -0.24 2.85 11.13
CA ALA A 35 -0.18 1.46 11.54
C ALA A 35 -1.33 1.11 12.48
N ALA A 36 -1.60 2.00 13.44
CA ALA A 36 -2.68 1.76 14.39
C ALA A 36 -4.03 1.71 13.68
N TYR A 37 -4.24 2.59 12.73
CA TYR A 37 -5.53 2.65 12.04
C TYR A 37 -5.76 1.40 11.19
N ILE A 38 -4.72 0.95 10.49
CA ILE A 38 -4.90 -0.17 9.57
C ILE A 38 -4.72 -1.53 10.26
N GLY A 39 -4.32 -1.53 11.52
CA GLY A 39 -4.16 -2.79 12.25
C GLY A 39 -2.87 -3.52 11.94
N TYR A 40 -1.82 -2.77 11.62
CA TYR A 40 -0.52 -3.34 11.34
C TYR A 40 0.51 -2.70 12.26
N THR A 41 1.77 -3.14 12.13
CA THR A 41 2.83 -2.56 12.93
C THR A 41 3.49 -1.41 12.19
N PRO A 42 4.15 -0.49 12.92
CA PRO A 42 4.89 0.58 12.26
C PRO A 42 5.96 0.04 11.31
N ALA A 43 6.57 -1.09 11.65
CA ALA A 43 7.58 -1.69 10.77
C ALA A 43 6.97 -2.08 9.43
N ARG A 44 5.72 -2.57 9.44
CA ARG A 44 5.06 -2.92 8.20
C ARG A 44 4.77 -1.68 7.36
N VAL A 45 4.36 -0.59 8.00
CA VAL A 45 4.13 0.65 7.27
C VAL A 45 5.43 1.14 6.65
N THR A 46 6.53 1.03 7.39
CA THR A 46 7.84 1.38 6.84
C THR A 46 8.14 0.57 5.59
N GLN A 47 7.84 -0.72 5.63
CA GLN A 47 8.06 -1.59 4.47
C GLN A 47 7.18 -1.19 3.30
N PHE A 48 5.93 -0.84 3.57
CA PHE A 48 5.03 -0.41 2.50
C PHE A 48 5.59 0.84 1.80
N GLU A 49 6.16 1.75 2.56
CA GLU A 49 6.68 2.99 2.01
C GLU A 49 8.08 2.82 1.43
N ALA A 50 8.70 1.70 1.66
CA ALA A 50 10.03 1.40 1.11
C ALA A 50 9.97 0.58 -0.17
N GLY A 51 8.77 0.21 -0.59
CA GLY A 51 8.64 -0.58 -1.81
C GLY A 51 8.91 -2.06 -1.61
N HIS A 52 8.52 -2.57 -0.46
CA HIS A 52 8.73 -3.96 -0.15
C HIS A 52 8.04 -4.87 -1.17
N PRO A 53 8.71 -5.94 -1.62
CA PRO A 53 8.08 -6.88 -2.55
C PRO A 53 6.84 -7.46 -1.91
N GLY A 54 5.82 -7.67 -2.65
CA GLY A 54 4.56 -8.17 -2.12
C GLY A 54 3.50 -7.10 -1.99
N GLY A 55 3.92 -5.85 -2.04
CA GLY A 55 2.97 -4.75 -2.04
C GLY A 55 2.26 -4.54 -0.72
N VAL A 56 1.09 -3.93 -0.79
CA VAL A 56 0.28 -3.62 0.38
C VAL A 56 -0.98 -4.46 0.31
N PRO A 57 -1.30 -5.21 1.35
CA PRO A 57 -2.56 -5.97 1.35
C PRO A 57 -3.75 -5.07 1.09
N PHE A 58 -4.74 -5.58 0.36
CA PHE A 58 -5.88 -4.75 -0.02
C PHE A 58 -6.63 -4.21 1.18
N ASP A 59 -6.78 -5.00 2.23
CA ASP A 59 -7.48 -4.53 3.42
C ASP A 59 -6.77 -3.33 4.03
N ALA A 60 -5.44 -3.39 4.09
CA ALA A 60 -4.67 -2.28 4.62
C ALA A 60 -4.76 -1.07 3.70
N LEU A 61 -4.68 -1.31 2.40
CA LEU A 61 -4.71 -0.22 1.44
C LEU A 61 -6.04 0.52 1.46
N LYS A 62 -7.14 -0.22 1.58
CA LYS A 62 -8.45 0.42 1.66
C LYS A 62 -8.57 1.28 2.91
N LYS A 63 -8.03 0.79 4.02
CA LYS A 63 -8.07 1.58 5.26
C LYS A 63 -7.18 2.80 5.17
N ILE A 64 -6.04 2.69 4.50
CA ILE A 64 -5.20 3.85 4.27
C ILE A 64 -5.95 4.90 3.47
N GLY A 65 -6.67 4.48 2.45
CA GLY A 65 -7.48 5.41 1.68
C GLY A 65 -8.53 6.10 2.53
N GLU A 66 -9.17 5.34 3.41
CA GLU A 66 -10.16 5.91 4.32
C GLU A 66 -9.53 6.93 5.24
N LEU A 67 -8.38 6.60 5.81
CA LEU A 67 -7.72 7.49 6.75
C LEU A 67 -7.27 8.78 6.08
N PHE A 68 -6.73 8.67 4.87
CA PHE A 68 -6.23 9.82 4.14
C PHE A 68 -7.35 10.55 3.38
N GLU A 69 -8.53 9.94 3.32
CA GLU A 69 -9.67 10.51 2.60
C GLU A 69 -9.38 10.67 1.11
N VAL A 70 -8.78 9.64 0.55
CA VAL A 70 -8.49 9.61 -0.88
C VAL A 70 -8.91 8.26 -1.44
N ASP A 71 -9.01 8.18 -2.76
CA ASP A 71 -9.28 6.92 -3.41
C ASP A 71 -8.00 6.07 -3.33
N TYR A 72 -8.08 4.94 -2.65
CA TYR A 72 -6.90 4.10 -2.47
C TYR A 72 -6.31 3.64 -3.80
N LYS A 73 -7.11 3.63 -4.85
CA LYS A 73 -6.61 3.18 -6.14
C LYS A 73 -5.54 4.10 -6.70
N MET A 74 -5.47 5.33 -6.21
CA MET A 74 -4.45 6.25 -6.71
C MET A 74 -3.05 5.77 -6.39
N PHE A 75 -2.90 4.90 -5.39
CA PHE A 75 -1.59 4.39 -5.02
C PHE A 75 -1.17 3.18 -5.85
N ILE A 76 -2.09 2.54 -6.53
CA ILE A 76 -1.80 1.29 -7.23
C ILE A 76 -1.07 1.57 -8.53
N ILE A 77 0.05 0.85 -8.71
CA ILE A 77 0.79 0.90 -9.96
C ILE A 77 0.17 -0.13 -10.88
N ASP A 78 -0.39 0.34 -11.98
CA ASP A 78 -1.01 -0.56 -12.92
C ASP A 78 0.01 -0.85 -13.98
N GLY A 79 0.78 -1.78 -13.76
CA GLY A 79 1.75 -2.10 -14.71
C GLY A 79 1.29 -2.86 -15.86
N GLU A 80 0.29 -3.08 -16.10
CA GLU A 80 -0.01 -3.86 -17.03
C GLU A 80 -0.31 -3.59 -18.17
N ILE A 81 -0.31 -3.75 -18.76
CA ILE A 81 -0.60 -3.53 -19.78
C ILE A 81 -0.81 -3.67 -20.47
#